data_3a638a9a53e509fa0da99c7651769c12
#
_entry.id   3a638a9a53e509fa0da99c7651769c12
#
_cell.length_a   1.000
_cell.length_b   1.000
_cell.length_c   1.000
_cell.angle_alpha   90.00
_cell.angle_beta   90.00
_cell.angle_gamma   90.00
#
_symmetry.space_group_name_H-M   'P 1'
#
loop_
_entity.id
_entity.type
_entity.pdbx_description
1 polymer ?
#
loop_
_entity_poly.entity_id
_entity_poly.type
_entity_poly.pdbx_seq_one_letter_code
_entity_poly.pdbx_strand_id
1 'polypeptide(L)'
;MAAQLLTQTIINEAVTLDEAKMHLRINPDDNSEDMLIILPLIAAAREYCENYTGRAFAPQKITALTDAAGTTELPRCPVKSIDSVTVDGKAVEYTADLRRGTVTVKEPNATITYTAGGHVPFMVRQAMLLLIGHWYANREAVTMSSTVAQVSHEVGMAAQAMLRQYKGWWF
;
A
#
# COMPACT_ATOMS: atom_id res chain seq x y z
N MET A 1 12.39 -14.99 -9.23
CA MET A 1 12.19 -13.85 -10.16
C MET A 1 10.96 -13.09 -9.68
N ALA A 2 10.90 -11.77 -9.73
CA ALA A 2 9.74 -11.01 -9.26
C ALA A 2 8.86 -10.61 -10.45
N ALA A 3 7.53 -10.69 -10.30
CA ALA A 3 6.59 -10.20 -11.30
C ALA A 3 6.54 -8.67 -11.28
N GLN A 4 6.32 -8.06 -12.43
CA GLN A 4 6.15 -6.63 -12.58
C GLN A 4 4.71 -6.24 -12.24
N LEU A 5 4.51 -5.28 -11.35
CA LEU A 5 3.19 -4.71 -11.06
C LEU A 5 2.72 -3.86 -12.24
N LEU A 6 1.55 -4.18 -12.79
CA LEU A 6 0.92 -3.41 -13.87
C LEU A 6 -0.13 -2.44 -13.36
N THR A 7 -1.10 -2.95 -12.59
CA THR A 7 -2.20 -2.15 -12.04
C THR A 7 -2.50 -2.53 -10.59
N GLN A 8 -2.99 -1.55 -9.84
CA GLN A 8 -3.38 -1.70 -8.44
C GLN A 8 -4.67 -0.92 -8.22
N THR A 9 -5.71 -1.60 -7.75
CA THR A 9 -7.01 -0.99 -7.42
C THR A 9 -7.31 -1.25 -5.95
N ILE A 10 -7.47 -0.19 -5.18
CA ILE A 10 -7.80 -0.26 -3.76
C ILE A 10 -9.30 -0.52 -3.61
N ILE A 11 -9.65 -1.51 -2.78
CA ILE A 11 -11.05 -1.87 -2.51
C ILE A 11 -11.59 -1.00 -1.38
N ASN A 12 -10.83 -0.89 -0.30
CA ASN A 12 -11.12 0.00 0.83
C ASN A 12 -9.81 0.57 1.38
N GLU A 13 -9.82 1.78 1.91
CA GLU A 13 -8.65 2.36 2.54
C GLU A 13 -8.30 1.70 3.89
N ALA A 14 -7.04 1.79 4.27
CA ALA A 14 -6.50 1.22 5.50
C ALA A 14 -6.91 2.02 6.76
N VAL A 15 -7.15 3.31 6.58
CA VAL A 15 -7.66 4.27 7.58
C VAL A 15 -8.95 4.84 7.04
N THR A 16 -10.00 4.86 7.85
CA THR A 16 -11.28 5.44 7.43
C THR A 16 -11.25 6.97 7.52
N LEU A 17 -12.17 7.62 6.81
CA LEU A 17 -12.35 9.07 6.87
C LEU A 17 -12.65 9.55 8.30
N ASP A 18 -13.53 8.83 9.01
CA ASP A 18 -13.90 9.15 10.40
C ASP A 18 -12.71 9.05 11.36
N GLU A 19 -11.88 8.00 11.21
CA GLU A 19 -10.64 7.86 11.99
C GLU A 19 -9.67 9.02 11.73
N ALA A 20 -9.52 9.42 10.46
CA ALA A 20 -8.67 10.55 10.09
C ALA A 20 -9.20 11.87 10.66
N LYS A 21 -10.51 12.15 10.51
CA LYS A 21 -11.16 13.35 11.09
C LYS A 21 -10.99 13.39 12.61
N MET A 22 -11.24 12.28 13.30
CA MET A 22 -11.07 12.20 14.75
C MET A 22 -9.63 12.48 15.16
N HIS A 23 -8.65 11.93 14.46
CA HIS A 23 -7.24 12.19 14.70
C HIS A 23 -6.86 13.65 14.48
N LEU A 24 -7.41 14.29 13.43
CA LEU A 24 -7.21 15.69 13.09
C LEU A 24 -8.02 16.67 13.96
N ARG A 25 -8.90 16.16 14.83
CA ARG A 25 -9.84 16.94 15.66
C ARG A 25 -10.80 17.79 14.83
N ILE A 26 -11.17 17.31 13.65
CA ILE A 26 -12.18 17.90 12.79
C ILE A 26 -13.56 17.40 13.22
N ASN A 27 -14.58 18.28 13.18
CA ASN A 27 -15.94 17.88 13.46
C ASN A 27 -16.37 16.80 12.43
N PRO A 28 -16.91 15.64 12.87
CA PRO A 28 -17.40 14.60 11.96
C PRO A 28 -18.40 15.07 10.91
N ASP A 29 -19.24 16.07 11.25
CA ASP A 29 -20.25 16.64 10.35
C ASP A 29 -19.69 17.68 9.36
N ASP A 30 -18.43 18.12 9.53
CA ASP A 30 -17.77 19.02 8.60
C ASP A 30 -17.16 18.24 7.45
N ASN A 31 -17.78 18.30 6.29
CA ASN A 31 -17.37 17.61 5.07
C ASN A 31 -16.66 18.54 4.06
N SER A 32 -16.33 19.75 4.46
CA SER A 32 -15.79 20.80 3.56
C SER A 32 -14.43 20.43 2.94
N GLU A 33 -13.58 19.69 3.66
CA GLU A 33 -12.23 19.30 3.23
C GLU A 33 -12.11 17.81 2.86
N ASP A 34 -13.17 17.01 2.99
CA ASP A 34 -13.11 15.54 2.88
C ASP A 34 -12.55 15.08 1.53
N MET A 35 -13.19 15.51 0.44
CA MET A 35 -12.86 15.03 -0.91
C MET A 35 -11.54 15.59 -1.44
N LEU A 36 -11.22 16.84 -1.12
CA LEU A 36 -10.09 17.54 -1.74
C LEU A 36 -8.81 17.44 -0.91
N ILE A 37 -8.91 17.14 0.37
CA ILE A 37 -7.77 17.18 1.29
C ILE A 37 -7.63 15.86 2.04
N ILE A 38 -8.62 15.45 2.82
CA ILE A 38 -8.47 14.33 3.76
C ILE A 38 -8.35 12.98 3.04
N LEU A 39 -9.20 12.69 2.07
CA LEU A 39 -9.14 11.44 1.31
C LEU A 39 -7.83 11.28 0.52
N PRO A 40 -7.31 12.30 -0.18
CA PRO A 40 -5.97 12.23 -0.78
C PRO A 40 -4.85 11.98 0.22
N LEU A 41 -4.91 12.57 1.43
CA LEU A 41 -3.91 12.32 2.48
C LEU A 41 -3.97 10.88 3.00
N ILE A 42 -5.16 10.31 3.15
CA ILE A 42 -5.33 8.90 3.53
C ILE A 42 -4.69 7.99 2.49
N ALA A 43 -4.98 8.21 1.21
CA ALA A 43 -4.40 7.45 0.11
C ALA A 43 -2.87 7.57 0.06
N ALA A 44 -2.33 8.79 0.21
CA ALA A 44 -0.90 9.04 0.22
C ALA A 44 -0.19 8.37 1.42
N ALA A 45 -0.79 8.41 2.61
CA ALA A 45 -0.24 7.76 3.80
C ALA A 45 -0.21 6.23 3.66
N ARG A 46 -1.27 5.63 3.10
CA ARG A 46 -1.29 4.21 2.78
C ARG A 46 -0.19 3.86 1.78
N GLU A 47 -0.10 4.59 0.68
CA GLU A 47 0.89 4.35 -0.37
C GLU A 47 2.33 4.46 0.17
N TYR A 48 2.61 5.47 0.99
CA TYR A 48 3.89 5.62 1.66
C TYR A 48 4.23 4.39 2.51
N CYS A 49 3.30 3.93 3.36
CA CYS A 49 3.53 2.78 4.23
C CYS A 49 3.71 1.47 3.44
N GLU A 50 2.92 1.27 2.40
CA GLU A 50 2.99 0.10 1.52
C GLU A 50 4.29 0.08 0.69
N ASN A 51 4.70 1.23 0.15
CA ASN A 51 5.95 1.34 -0.59
C ASN A 51 7.19 1.15 0.31
N TYR A 52 7.17 1.72 1.51
CA TYR A 52 8.27 1.56 2.46
C TYR A 52 8.47 0.12 2.92
N THR A 53 7.37 -0.62 3.13
CA THR A 53 7.41 -2.00 3.65
C THR A 53 7.44 -3.06 2.55
N GLY A 54 7.07 -2.74 1.32
CA GLY A 54 6.85 -3.70 0.24
C GLY A 54 5.57 -4.53 0.40
N ARG A 55 4.70 -4.20 1.36
CA ARG A 55 3.49 -4.98 1.70
C ARG A 55 2.21 -4.27 1.27
N ALA A 56 1.14 -5.06 1.10
CA ALA A 56 -0.22 -4.57 0.97
C ALA A 56 -0.89 -4.56 2.35
N PHE A 57 -1.37 -3.42 2.80
CA PHE A 57 -2.15 -3.31 4.04
C PHE A 57 -3.64 -3.15 3.75
N ALA A 58 -4.00 -2.26 2.85
CA ALA A 58 -5.37 -2.14 2.37
C ALA A 58 -5.76 -3.35 1.50
N PRO A 59 -7.03 -3.80 1.54
CA PRO A 59 -7.50 -4.79 0.59
C PRO A 59 -7.48 -4.22 -0.82
N GLN A 60 -6.78 -4.90 -1.73
CA GLN A 60 -6.54 -4.40 -3.08
C GLN A 60 -6.46 -5.52 -4.10
N LYS A 61 -6.94 -5.23 -5.30
CA LYS A 61 -6.82 -6.08 -6.48
C LYS A 61 -5.61 -5.64 -7.31
N ILE A 62 -4.73 -6.58 -7.60
CA ILE A 62 -3.46 -6.32 -8.28
C ILE A 62 -3.38 -7.17 -9.52
N THR A 63 -2.91 -6.56 -10.62
CA THR A 63 -2.50 -7.27 -11.82
C THR A 63 -0.99 -7.14 -11.99
N ALA A 64 -0.33 -8.27 -12.14
CA ALA A 64 1.12 -8.35 -12.33
C ALA A 64 1.46 -9.21 -13.55
N LEU A 65 2.57 -8.92 -14.19
CA LEU A 65 3.11 -9.64 -15.35
C LEU A 65 4.38 -10.39 -14.94
N THR A 66 4.52 -11.63 -15.39
CA THR A 66 5.80 -12.36 -15.35
C THR A 66 6.29 -12.66 -16.74
N ASP A 67 7.53 -12.30 -17.05
CA ASP A 67 8.12 -12.48 -18.38
C ASP A 67 8.66 -13.88 -18.62
N ALA A 68 8.83 -14.69 -17.56
CA ALA A 68 9.43 -16.00 -17.65
C ALA A 68 8.51 -17.10 -17.09
N ALA A 69 8.62 -18.31 -17.67
CA ALA A 69 8.07 -19.52 -17.10
C ALA A 69 8.81 -19.88 -15.80
N GLY A 70 8.13 -20.53 -14.87
CA GLY A 70 8.67 -20.96 -13.57
C GLY A 70 8.00 -20.25 -12.39
N THR A 71 8.68 -20.29 -11.24
CA THR A 71 8.17 -19.69 -10.01
C THR A 71 8.54 -18.22 -9.95
N THR A 72 7.52 -17.38 -9.79
CA THR A 72 7.66 -15.92 -9.68
C THR A 72 7.10 -15.42 -8.35
N GLU A 73 7.70 -14.38 -7.79
CA GLU A 73 7.21 -13.69 -6.58
C GLU A 73 6.26 -12.58 -6.96
N LEU A 74 5.16 -12.48 -6.22
CA LEU A 74 4.17 -11.44 -6.41
C LEU A 74 4.62 -10.14 -5.72
N PRO A 75 4.41 -8.97 -6.36
CA PRO A 75 4.99 -7.70 -5.92
C PRO A 75 4.44 -7.17 -4.59
N ARG A 76 3.29 -7.66 -4.15
CA ARG A 76 2.63 -7.21 -2.91
C ARG A 76 2.09 -8.40 -2.13
N CYS A 77 2.47 -8.52 -0.87
CA CYS A 77 2.01 -9.56 0.06
C CYS A 77 1.43 -8.91 1.33
N PRO A 78 0.59 -9.59 2.11
CA PRO A 78 0.13 -10.98 1.96
C PRO A 78 -0.91 -11.15 0.84
N VAL A 79 -0.78 -12.26 0.11
CA VAL A 79 -1.75 -12.65 -0.92
C VAL A 79 -2.93 -13.37 -0.27
N LYS A 80 -4.14 -12.99 -0.61
CA LYS A 80 -5.38 -13.64 -0.15
C LYS A 80 -5.88 -14.70 -1.11
N SER A 81 -5.94 -14.36 -2.39
CA SER A 81 -6.44 -15.23 -3.45
C SER A 81 -5.79 -14.89 -4.78
N ILE A 82 -5.64 -15.89 -5.63
CA ILE A 82 -5.35 -15.69 -7.05
C ILE A 82 -6.69 -15.72 -7.76
N ASP A 83 -7.01 -14.65 -8.45
CA ASP A 83 -8.31 -14.49 -9.14
C ASP A 83 -8.24 -15.08 -10.56
N SER A 84 -7.15 -14.86 -11.28
CA SER A 84 -6.92 -15.42 -12.61
C SER A 84 -5.43 -15.41 -12.99
N VAL A 85 -5.04 -16.38 -13.81
CA VAL A 85 -3.73 -16.41 -14.48
C VAL A 85 -3.98 -16.66 -15.96
N THR A 86 -3.49 -15.75 -16.81
CA THR A 86 -3.74 -15.80 -18.26
C THR A 86 -2.48 -15.53 -19.05
N VAL A 87 -2.35 -16.18 -20.21
CA VAL A 87 -1.35 -15.87 -21.26
C VAL A 87 -2.12 -15.55 -22.53
N ASP A 88 -1.85 -14.40 -23.14
CA ASP A 88 -2.57 -13.90 -24.33
C ASP A 88 -4.11 -13.93 -24.16
N GLY A 89 -4.59 -13.62 -22.94
CA GLY A 89 -6.02 -13.61 -22.61
C GLY A 89 -6.65 -14.99 -22.36
N LYS A 90 -5.88 -16.08 -22.49
CA LYS A 90 -6.36 -17.46 -22.23
C LYS A 90 -5.93 -17.92 -20.86
N ALA A 91 -6.85 -18.54 -20.11
CA ALA A 91 -6.53 -19.12 -18.80
C ALA A 91 -5.51 -20.26 -18.93
N VAL A 92 -4.52 -20.26 -18.06
CA VAL A 92 -3.46 -21.27 -18.01
C VAL A 92 -3.42 -21.95 -16.65
N GLU A 93 -2.89 -23.19 -16.62
CA GLU A 93 -2.66 -23.89 -15.37
C GLU A 93 -1.53 -23.25 -14.57
N TYR A 94 -1.73 -23.13 -13.26
CA TYR A 94 -0.75 -22.58 -12.33
C TYR A 94 -0.75 -23.33 -10.99
N THR A 95 0.32 -23.17 -10.24
CA THR A 95 0.38 -23.55 -8.81
C THR A 95 0.72 -22.30 -8.00
N ALA A 96 0.12 -22.11 -6.84
CA ALA A 96 0.37 -20.94 -6.00
C ALA A 96 0.67 -21.32 -4.56
N ASP A 97 1.67 -20.68 -3.97
CA ASP A 97 1.90 -20.67 -2.51
C ASP A 97 1.52 -19.28 -1.98
N LEU A 98 0.30 -19.14 -1.46
CA LEU A 98 -0.22 -17.88 -0.94
C LEU A 98 0.56 -17.37 0.27
N ARG A 99 1.17 -18.25 1.07
CA ARG A 99 1.97 -17.86 2.25
C ARG A 99 3.27 -17.19 1.83
N ARG A 100 3.91 -17.71 0.79
CA ARG A 100 5.13 -17.15 0.22
C ARG A 100 4.87 -16.04 -0.77
N GLY A 101 3.61 -15.89 -1.24
CA GLY A 101 3.26 -14.95 -2.29
C GLY A 101 3.91 -15.31 -3.63
N THR A 102 3.98 -16.60 -3.96
CA THR A 102 4.58 -17.08 -5.20
C THR A 102 3.57 -17.79 -6.08
N VAL A 103 3.74 -17.65 -7.39
CA VAL A 103 2.96 -18.35 -8.42
C VAL A 103 3.93 -19.02 -9.39
N THR A 104 3.65 -20.27 -9.73
CA THR A 104 4.43 -21.04 -10.72
C THR A 104 3.57 -21.23 -11.96
N VAL A 105 4.09 -20.80 -13.09
CA VAL A 105 3.47 -20.92 -14.43
C VAL A 105 4.39 -21.66 -15.37
N LYS A 106 3.81 -22.40 -16.32
CA LYS A 106 4.58 -23.19 -17.33
C LYS A 106 4.95 -22.34 -18.54
N GLU A 107 4.23 -21.24 -18.77
CA GLU A 107 4.36 -20.38 -19.96
C GLU A 107 4.90 -19.01 -19.56
N PRO A 108 5.71 -18.36 -20.41
CA PRO A 108 6.17 -16.98 -20.22
C PRO A 108 5.04 -15.98 -20.48
N ASN A 109 5.25 -14.71 -20.10
CA ASN A 109 4.34 -13.59 -20.32
C ASN A 109 2.95 -13.80 -19.70
N ALA A 110 2.91 -14.45 -18.52
CA ALA A 110 1.65 -14.65 -17.81
C ALA A 110 1.21 -13.40 -17.05
N THR A 111 -0.04 -13.02 -17.25
CA THR A 111 -0.72 -11.97 -16.49
C THR A 111 -1.44 -12.62 -15.30
N ILE A 112 -1.08 -12.19 -14.10
CA ILE A 112 -1.58 -12.72 -12.84
C ILE A 112 -2.43 -11.64 -12.18
N THR A 113 -3.72 -11.91 -11.98
CA THR A 113 -4.61 -11.04 -11.20
C THR A 113 -4.90 -11.69 -9.86
N TYR A 114 -4.71 -10.95 -8.77
CA TYR A 114 -4.84 -11.47 -7.42
C TYR A 114 -5.30 -10.40 -6.44
N THR A 115 -5.81 -10.84 -5.30
CA THR A 115 -6.21 -9.99 -4.18
C THR A 115 -5.17 -10.08 -3.07
N ALA A 116 -4.73 -8.93 -2.55
CA ALA A 116 -3.77 -8.83 -1.47
C ALA A 116 -4.24 -7.88 -0.36
N GLY A 117 -3.56 -7.93 0.79
CA GLY A 117 -3.80 -7.01 1.90
C GLY A 117 -5.02 -7.35 2.75
N GLY A 118 -5.59 -6.33 3.40
CA GLY A 118 -6.81 -6.43 4.23
C GLY A 118 -6.54 -6.75 5.69
N HIS A 119 -5.30 -6.69 6.14
CA HIS A 119 -4.94 -6.65 7.55
C HIS A 119 -4.01 -5.47 7.82
N VAL A 120 -4.48 -4.52 8.61
CA VAL A 120 -3.72 -3.32 8.97
C VAL A 120 -3.30 -3.44 10.43
N PRO A 121 -2.02 -3.76 10.74
CA PRO A 121 -1.54 -3.77 12.11
C PRO A 121 -1.69 -2.41 12.77
N PHE A 122 -1.90 -2.41 14.08
CA PHE A 122 -2.14 -1.17 14.83
C PHE A 122 -1.00 -0.14 14.66
N MET A 123 0.26 -0.58 14.70
CA MET A 123 1.42 0.31 14.50
C MET A 123 1.46 0.92 13.10
N VAL A 124 1.05 0.19 12.06
CA VAL A 124 0.96 0.71 10.69
C VAL A 124 -0.14 1.75 10.60
N ARG A 125 -1.31 1.50 11.22
CA ARG A 125 -2.40 2.48 11.30
C ARG A 125 -1.96 3.76 12.00
N GLN A 126 -1.22 3.65 13.12
CA GLN A 126 -0.66 4.81 13.83
C GLN A 126 0.35 5.57 12.96
N ALA A 127 1.21 4.88 12.22
CA ALA A 127 2.14 5.53 11.30
C ALA A 127 1.38 6.31 10.19
N MET A 128 0.31 5.74 9.64
CA MET A 128 -0.54 6.43 8.66
C MET A 128 -1.19 7.68 9.26
N LEU A 129 -1.79 7.59 10.45
CA LEU A 129 -2.41 8.73 11.13
C LEU A 129 -1.39 9.83 11.45
N LEU A 130 -0.19 9.45 11.88
CA LEU A 130 0.90 10.40 12.12
C LEU A 130 1.28 11.18 10.85
N LEU A 131 1.40 10.48 9.71
CA LEU A 131 1.69 11.09 8.41
C LEU A 131 0.56 12.02 7.97
N ILE A 132 -0.71 11.57 8.08
CA ILE A 132 -1.89 12.37 7.75
C ILE A 132 -1.90 13.66 8.59
N GLY A 133 -1.71 13.57 9.90
CA GLY A 133 -1.69 14.74 10.79
C GLY A 133 -0.58 15.71 10.43
N HIS A 134 0.62 15.20 10.15
CA HIS A 134 1.74 16.03 9.76
C HIS A 134 1.50 16.75 8.42
N TRP A 135 1.06 16.05 7.39
CA TRP A 135 0.81 16.64 6.06
C TRP A 135 -0.39 17.58 6.07
N TYR A 136 -1.40 17.28 6.88
CA TYR A 136 -2.54 18.19 7.08
C TYR A 136 -2.12 19.52 7.69
N ALA A 137 -1.27 19.49 8.73
CA ALA A 137 -0.78 20.69 9.41
C ALA A 137 0.22 21.51 8.56
N ASN A 138 0.92 20.86 7.61
CA ASN A 138 2.00 21.49 6.83
C ASN A 138 1.68 21.49 5.32
N ARG A 139 0.42 21.75 4.96
CA ARG A 139 -0.04 21.76 3.56
C ARG A 139 0.72 22.76 2.66
N GLU A 140 1.20 23.86 3.22
CA GLU A 140 1.88 24.94 2.52
C GLU A 140 3.40 24.97 2.78
N ALA A 141 4.00 23.84 3.18
CA ALA A 141 5.42 23.75 3.53
C ALA A 141 6.38 23.95 2.34
N VAL A 142 6.00 24.77 1.36
CA VAL A 142 6.92 25.31 0.32
C VAL A 142 7.70 26.52 0.85
N THR A 143 7.31 27.08 1.97
CA THR A 143 8.09 28.13 2.64
C THR A 143 9.20 27.50 3.46
N MET A 144 10.39 27.53 2.91
CA MET A 144 11.67 27.07 3.42
C MET A 144 12.04 27.74 4.77
N SER A 145 11.39 27.38 5.86
CA SER A 145 11.99 27.59 7.16
C SER A 145 12.73 26.30 7.55
N SER A 146 13.97 26.42 7.99
CA SER A 146 14.80 25.30 8.44
C SER A 146 14.09 24.43 9.50
N THR A 147 13.25 25.02 10.31
CA THR A 147 12.47 24.36 11.37
C THR A 147 11.39 23.44 10.80
N VAL A 148 10.68 23.83 9.74
CA VAL A 148 9.64 22.97 9.11
C VAL A 148 10.28 21.77 8.40
N ALA A 149 11.42 21.97 7.74
CA ALA A 149 12.16 20.88 7.11
C ALA A 149 12.65 19.85 8.14
N GLN A 150 13.11 20.29 9.31
CA GLN A 150 13.54 19.41 10.39
C GLN A 150 12.37 18.59 10.97
N VAL A 151 11.23 19.21 11.26
CA VAL A 151 10.03 18.54 11.77
C VAL A 151 9.50 17.53 10.75
N SER A 152 9.51 17.87 9.46
CA SER A 152 9.10 16.93 8.39
C SER A 152 10.00 15.71 8.33
N HIS A 153 11.29 15.87 8.55
CA HIS A 153 12.26 14.76 8.60
C HIS A 153 12.02 13.87 9.84
N GLU A 154 11.81 14.46 11.01
CA GLU A 154 11.57 13.74 12.26
C GLU A 154 10.28 12.91 12.21
N VAL A 155 9.19 13.44 11.68
CA VAL A 155 7.92 12.70 11.51
C VAL A 155 8.10 11.54 10.52
N GLY A 156 8.80 11.77 9.42
CA GLY A 156 9.14 10.71 8.47
C GLY A 156 9.94 9.59 9.14
N MET A 157 10.94 9.93 9.96
CA MET A 157 11.75 8.95 10.71
C MET A 157 10.91 8.20 11.76
N ALA A 158 10.00 8.86 12.47
CA ALA A 158 9.13 8.23 13.44
C ALA A 158 8.18 7.21 12.77
N ALA A 159 7.56 7.58 11.65
CA ALA A 159 6.74 6.66 10.85
C ALA A 159 7.56 5.46 10.35
N GLN A 160 8.77 5.68 9.84
CA GLN A 160 9.66 4.60 9.39
C GLN A 160 10.07 3.68 10.54
N ALA A 161 10.34 4.21 11.74
CA ALA A 161 10.65 3.40 12.91
C ALA A 161 9.50 2.43 13.26
N MET A 162 8.25 2.91 13.20
CA MET A 162 7.07 2.06 13.40
C MET A 162 6.90 1.00 12.30
N LEU A 163 7.26 1.33 11.06
CA LEU A 163 7.11 0.45 9.90
C LEU A 163 8.24 -0.56 9.74
N ARG A 164 9.41 -0.31 10.32
CA ARG A 164 10.64 -1.09 10.09
C ARG A 164 10.45 -2.59 10.35
N GLN A 165 9.68 -2.96 11.39
CA GLN A 165 9.40 -4.36 11.73
C GLN A 165 8.51 -5.09 10.70
N TYR A 166 7.82 -4.36 9.82
CA TYR A 166 6.95 -4.91 8.78
C TYR A 166 7.63 -4.95 7.42
N LYS A 167 8.84 -4.40 7.30
CA LYS A 167 9.61 -4.44 6.06
C LYS A 167 9.93 -5.90 5.73
N GLY A 168 9.48 -6.36 4.57
CA GLY A 168 9.81 -7.69 4.07
C GLY A 168 11.32 -7.78 3.81
N TRP A 169 11.95 -8.80 4.39
CA TRP A 169 13.31 -9.18 4.03
C TRP A 169 13.19 -10.11 2.83
N TRP A 170 13.23 -9.54 1.66
CA TRP A 170 13.31 -10.29 0.41
C TRP A 170 14.81 -10.50 0.14
N PHE A 171 15.29 -11.71 0.42
CA PHE A 171 16.60 -12.18 0.01
C PHE A 171 16.45 -13.13 -1.18
#